data_1872530823188143d456c5be2e69e79e
#
_entry.id   1872530823188143d456c5be2e69e79e
#
_cell.length_a   1.000
_cell.length_b   1.000
_cell.length_c   1.000
_cell.angle_alpha   90.00
_cell.angle_beta   90.00
_cell.angle_gamma   90.00
#
_symmetry.space_group_name_H-M   'P 1'
#
loop_
_entity.id
_entity.type
_entity.pdbx_description
1 polymer ?
#
loop_
_entity_poly.entity_id
_entity_poly.type
_entity_poly.pdbx_seq_one_letter_code
_entity_poly.pdbx_strand_id
1 'polypeptide(L)'
;MSAFLGPVHYWLYRKIQYQEQLNQKILKRICPQLNEIVAQECGTIQDGSLEEIIDHQAIHQWLSMELMIVEKRFAFIVEHIEKSDFEEVREVLFEAGKEISINENYHNCIELFKVINNYLIDGMPCDKGIKIMSQEENQIIYEYNEMVHQYLDFEIFQKYRKAWLDGVLSDSHIVFSRLN
;
A
#
# COMPACT_ATOMS: atom_id res chain seq x y z
N MET A 1 -15.55 -6.58 19.94
CA MET A 1 -15.45 -6.55 18.44
C MET A 1 -16.57 -5.63 17.94
N SER A 2 -16.30 -4.77 16.97
CA SER A 2 -17.32 -3.87 16.43
C SER A 2 -18.35 -4.68 15.66
N ALA A 3 -19.63 -4.55 16.02
CA ALA A 3 -20.74 -5.21 15.30
C ALA A 3 -21.23 -4.38 14.11
N PHE A 4 -20.62 -3.20 13.88
CA PHE A 4 -21.04 -2.27 12.84
C PHE A 4 -19.84 -1.73 12.08
N LEU A 5 -20.05 -1.49 10.78
CA LEU A 5 -19.08 -0.79 9.94
C LEU A 5 -18.92 0.64 10.40
N GLY A 6 -17.68 1.04 10.65
CA GLY A 6 -17.30 2.40 11.01
C GLY A 6 -16.30 2.98 10.00
N PRO A 7 -16.01 4.29 10.07
CA PRO A 7 -15.11 4.98 9.14
C PRO A 7 -13.74 4.31 8.93
N VAL A 8 -13.20 3.68 9.98
CA VAL A 8 -11.92 2.99 9.92
C VAL A 8 -11.93 1.76 9.01
N HIS A 9 -13.07 1.05 8.90
CA HIS A 9 -13.21 -0.12 8.04
C HIS A 9 -13.22 0.29 6.56
N TYR A 10 -13.96 1.36 6.22
CA TYR A 10 -13.96 1.94 4.88
C TYR A 10 -12.59 2.52 4.49
N TRP A 11 -11.91 3.15 5.44
CA TRP A 11 -10.57 3.68 5.22
C TRP A 11 -9.58 2.56 4.90
N LEU A 12 -9.58 1.47 5.68
CA LEU A 12 -8.72 0.33 5.42
C LEU A 12 -9.07 -0.37 4.11
N TYR A 13 -10.37 -0.56 3.83
CA TYR A 13 -10.81 -1.20 2.59
C TYR A 13 -10.37 -0.41 1.35
N ARG A 14 -10.44 0.92 1.38
CA ARG A 14 -9.90 1.75 0.28
C ARG A 14 -8.40 1.55 0.06
N LYS A 15 -7.62 1.39 1.12
CA LYS A 15 -6.18 1.08 1.02
C LYS A 15 -5.95 -0.30 0.40
N ILE A 16 -6.74 -1.29 0.76
CA ILE A 16 -6.70 -2.64 0.18
C ILE A 16 -7.00 -2.57 -1.33
N GLN A 17 -8.07 -1.88 -1.70
CA GLN A 17 -8.41 -1.67 -3.11
C GLN A 17 -7.30 -0.93 -3.88
N TYR A 18 -6.69 0.08 -3.27
CA TYR A 18 -5.59 0.80 -3.90
C TYR A 18 -4.36 -0.09 -4.09
N GLN A 19 -3.99 -0.91 -3.11
CA GLN A 19 -2.90 -1.88 -3.27
C GLN A 19 -3.20 -2.87 -4.40
N GLU A 20 -4.43 -3.35 -4.52
CA GLU A 20 -4.79 -4.22 -5.64
C GLU A 20 -4.71 -3.50 -6.98
N GLN A 21 -5.10 -2.22 -7.06
CA GLN A 21 -4.92 -1.42 -8.27
C GLN A 21 -3.43 -1.32 -8.67
N LEU A 22 -2.52 -1.17 -7.71
CA LEU A 22 -1.07 -1.20 -7.98
C LEU A 22 -0.63 -2.57 -8.50
N ASN A 23 -1.08 -3.66 -7.87
CA ASN A 23 -0.80 -5.03 -8.32
C ASN A 23 -1.26 -5.24 -9.79
N GLN A 24 -2.46 -4.80 -10.11
CA GLN A 24 -3.01 -4.91 -11.47
C GLN A 24 -2.27 -4.02 -12.48
N LYS A 25 -1.84 -2.82 -12.10
CA LYS A 25 -1.01 -1.96 -12.97
C LYS A 25 0.31 -2.65 -13.32
N ILE A 26 0.97 -3.27 -12.34
CA ILE A 26 2.23 -3.99 -12.53
C ILE A 26 2.00 -5.23 -13.42
N LEU A 27 1.02 -6.08 -13.08
CA LEU A 27 0.69 -7.26 -13.87
C LEU A 27 0.40 -6.90 -15.33
N LYS A 28 -0.45 -5.92 -15.56
CA LYS A 28 -0.85 -5.52 -16.91
C LYS A 28 0.32 -5.00 -17.75
N ARG A 29 1.24 -4.25 -17.14
CA ARG A 29 2.35 -3.61 -17.87
C ARG A 29 3.53 -4.54 -18.07
N ILE A 30 3.86 -5.37 -17.07
CA ILE A 30 5.15 -6.09 -17.01
C ILE A 30 4.97 -7.59 -17.23
N CYS A 31 4.00 -8.19 -16.56
CA CYS A 31 3.89 -9.65 -16.52
C CYS A 31 2.43 -10.14 -16.64
N PRO A 32 1.70 -9.78 -17.71
CA PRO A 32 0.28 -10.15 -17.84
C PRO A 32 0.04 -11.68 -17.81
N GLN A 33 1.04 -12.48 -18.17
CA GLN A 33 1.01 -13.94 -18.10
C GLN A 33 0.92 -14.49 -16.68
N LEU A 34 1.32 -13.71 -15.66
CA LEU A 34 1.23 -14.12 -14.26
C LEU A 34 -0.16 -13.91 -13.65
N ASN A 35 -1.07 -13.20 -14.31
CA ASN A 35 -2.33 -12.79 -13.71
C ASN A 35 -3.16 -13.97 -13.18
N GLU A 36 -3.30 -15.04 -13.97
CA GLU A 36 -4.04 -16.24 -13.56
C GLU A 36 -3.32 -17.00 -12.44
N ILE A 37 -2.00 -17.09 -12.51
CA ILE A 37 -1.17 -17.78 -11.52
C ILE A 37 -1.26 -17.06 -10.17
N VAL A 38 -1.12 -15.72 -10.17
CA VAL A 38 -1.26 -14.90 -8.96
C VAL A 38 -2.63 -15.07 -8.33
N ALA A 39 -3.70 -15.14 -9.15
CA ALA A 39 -5.05 -15.37 -8.64
C ALA A 39 -5.23 -16.77 -8.01
N GLN A 40 -4.61 -17.79 -8.59
CA GLN A 40 -4.66 -19.17 -8.08
C GLN A 40 -3.85 -19.33 -6.79
N GLU A 41 -2.63 -18.79 -6.73
CA GLU A 41 -1.70 -18.99 -5.61
C GLU A 41 -1.98 -18.06 -4.42
N CYS A 42 -2.41 -16.82 -4.68
CA CYS A 42 -2.59 -15.81 -3.64
C CYS A 42 -4.07 -15.52 -3.33
N GLY A 43 -4.99 -15.95 -4.20
CA GLY A 43 -6.39 -15.57 -4.12
C GLY A 43 -6.71 -14.26 -4.86
N THR A 44 -7.98 -13.89 -4.79
CA THR A 44 -8.52 -12.67 -5.38
C THR A 44 -9.30 -11.89 -4.33
N ILE A 45 -9.27 -10.57 -4.39
CA ILE A 45 -10.17 -9.75 -3.58
C ILE A 45 -11.54 -9.65 -4.25
N GLN A 46 -12.56 -9.41 -3.44
CA GLN A 46 -13.92 -9.25 -3.94
C GLN A 46 -14.13 -7.81 -4.42
N ASP A 47 -14.82 -7.65 -5.56
CA ASP A 47 -15.28 -6.37 -6.05
C ASP A 47 -16.67 -6.06 -5.50
N GLY A 48 -16.93 -4.82 -5.13
CA GLY A 48 -18.23 -4.36 -4.67
C GLY A 48 -18.14 -3.29 -3.59
N SER A 49 -19.32 -2.85 -3.13
CA SER A 49 -19.37 -1.99 -1.95
C SER A 49 -19.05 -2.80 -0.69
N LEU A 50 -18.33 -2.18 0.24
CA LEU A 50 -17.93 -2.88 1.46
C LEU A 50 -19.11 -3.50 2.21
N GLU A 51 -20.25 -2.80 2.20
CA GLU A 51 -21.48 -3.23 2.86
C GLU A 51 -22.06 -4.55 2.30
N GLU A 52 -21.85 -4.78 1.00
CA GLU A 52 -22.43 -5.94 0.30
C GLU A 52 -21.55 -7.17 0.38
N ILE A 53 -20.21 -6.99 0.46
CA ILE A 53 -19.26 -8.10 0.33
C ILE A 53 -18.66 -8.54 1.66
N ILE A 54 -18.69 -7.68 2.69
CA ILE A 54 -18.04 -7.95 3.97
C ILE A 54 -18.81 -9.00 4.78
N ASP A 55 -18.08 -9.87 5.49
CA ASP A 55 -18.69 -10.69 6.54
C ASP A 55 -19.01 -9.83 7.76
N HIS A 56 -20.27 -9.44 7.91
CA HIS A 56 -20.76 -8.64 9.03
C HIS A 56 -20.60 -9.32 10.41
N GLN A 57 -20.39 -10.63 10.46
CA GLN A 57 -20.14 -11.35 11.70
C GLN A 57 -18.67 -11.36 12.08
N ALA A 58 -17.78 -11.18 11.09
CA ALA A 58 -16.32 -11.27 11.25
C ALA A 58 -15.57 -10.12 10.55
N ILE A 59 -16.06 -8.88 10.67
CA ILE A 59 -15.57 -7.69 9.96
C ILE A 59 -14.03 -7.58 9.97
N HIS A 60 -13.41 -7.67 11.14
CA HIS A 60 -11.95 -7.54 11.28
C HIS A 60 -11.20 -8.70 10.64
N GLN A 61 -11.71 -9.92 10.78
CA GLN A 61 -11.10 -11.11 10.19
C GLN A 61 -11.17 -11.03 8.66
N TRP A 62 -12.32 -10.63 8.12
CA TRP A 62 -12.51 -10.46 6.69
C TRP A 62 -11.53 -9.42 6.12
N LEU A 63 -11.46 -8.22 6.71
CA LEU A 63 -10.52 -7.17 6.30
C LEU A 63 -9.06 -7.62 6.40
N SER A 64 -8.71 -8.37 7.45
CA SER A 64 -7.36 -8.92 7.60
C SER A 64 -7.02 -9.94 6.51
N MET A 65 -8.00 -10.75 6.07
CA MET A 65 -7.81 -11.69 4.97
C MET A 65 -7.63 -10.96 3.63
N GLU A 66 -8.46 -9.96 3.33
CA GLU A 66 -8.32 -9.16 2.10
C GLU A 66 -6.97 -8.42 2.05
N LEU A 67 -6.54 -7.84 3.18
CA LEU A 67 -5.22 -7.22 3.31
C LEU A 67 -4.10 -8.22 3.04
N MET A 68 -4.15 -9.40 3.65
CA MET A 68 -3.18 -10.47 3.43
C MET A 68 -3.11 -10.88 1.97
N ILE A 69 -4.25 -11.00 1.28
CA ILE A 69 -4.31 -11.37 -0.13
C ILE A 69 -3.55 -10.34 -0.98
N VAL A 70 -3.82 -9.06 -0.85
CA VAL A 70 -3.18 -8.04 -1.70
C VAL A 70 -1.68 -7.91 -1.43
N GLU A 71 -1.23 -8.08 -0.20
CA GLU A 71 0.20 -8.08 0.14
C GLU A 71 0.91 -9.32 -0.41
N LYS A 72 0.31 -10.52 -0.29
CA LYS A 72 0.83 -11.74 -0.90
C LYS A 72 0.91 -11.65 -2.42
N ARG A 73 -0.11 -11.07 -3.06
CA ARG A 73 -0.11 -10.86 -4.51
C ARG A 73 1.04 -9.97 -4.92
N PHE A 74 1.28 -8.85 -4.23
CA PHE A 74 2.42 -7.98 -4.50
C PHE A 74 3.75 -8.71 -4.35
N ALA A 75 3.95 -9.42 -3.25
CA ALA A 75 5.17 -10.19 -2.99
C ALA A 75 5.38 -11.25 -4.08
N PHE A 76 4.35 -12.03 -4.42
CA PHE A 76 4.42 -13.05 -5.46
C PHE A 76 4.81 -12.45 -6.83
N ILE A 77 4.21 -11.33 -7.23
CA ILE A 77 4.56 -10.64 -8.46
C ILE A 77 6.04 -10.28 -8.47
N VAL A 78 6.52 -9.61 -7.40
CA VAL A 78 7.91 -9.16 -7.30
C VAL A 78 8.91 -10.33 -7.31
N GLU A 79 8.54 -11.47 -6.72
CA GLU A 79 9.40 -12.66 -6.68
C GLU A 79 9.46 -13.41 -8.02
N HIS A 80 8.45 -13.27 -8.88
CA HIS A 80 8.33 -14.01 -10.12
C HIS A 80 8.59 -13.21 -11.40
N ILE A 81 8.87 -11.91 -11.29
CA ILE A 81 9.35 -11.11 -12.41
C ILE A 81 10.86 -11.28 -12.62
N GLU A 82 11.34 -11.01 -13.83
CA GLU A 82 12.77 -11.01 -14.12
C GLU A 82 13.46 -9.81 -13.45
N LYS A 83 14.73 -9.95 -13.10
CA LYS A 83 15.51 -8.85 -12.50
C LYS A 83 15.63 -7.62 -13.40
N SER A 84 15.54 -7.81 -14.72
CA SER A 84 15.49 -6.73 -15.71
C SER A 84 14.28 -5.83 -15.54
N ASP A 85 13.18 -6.35 -15.00
CA ASP A 85 11.89 -5.67 -14.91
C ASP A 85 11.72 -4.88 -13.60
N PHE A 86 12.67 -4.99 -12.68
CA PHE A 86 12.60 -4.30 -11.38
C PHE A 86 12.53 -2.77 -11.53
N GLU A 87 13.23 -2.19 -12.51
CA GLU A 87 13.15 -0.75 -12.78
C GLU A 87 11.78 -0.36 -13.35
N GLU A 88 11.18 -1.22 -14.16
CA GLU A 88 9.85 -0.97 -14.71
C GLU A 88 8.76 -1.01 -13.63
N VAL A 89 8.88 -1.91 -12.64
CA VAL A 89 8.01 -1.88 -11.43
C VAL A 89 8.15 -0.57 -10.68
N ARG A 90 9.39 -0.07 -10.52
CA ARG A 90 9.64 1.23 -9.88
C ARG A 90 9.00 2.38 -10.65
N GLU A 91 9.06 2.35 -11.98
CA GLU A 91 8.38 3.34 -12.83
C GLU A 91 6.86 3.30 -12.65
N VAL A 92 6.24 2.10 -12.66
CA VAL A 92 4.79 1.96 -12.42
C VAL A 92 4.39 2.55 -11.07
N LEU A 93 5.17 2.29 -10.04
CA LEU A 93 4.90 2.80 -8.70
C LEU A 93 5.13 4.32 -8.62
N PHE A 94 6.18 4.82 -9.24
CA PHE A 94 6.44 6.26 -9.34
C PHE A 94 5.29 7.00 -10.05
N GLU A 95 4.85 6.49 -11.19
CA GLU A 95 3.70 7.05 -11.93
C GLU A 95 2.43 7.04 -11.07
N ALA A 96 2.17 5.94 -10.35
CA ALA A 96 1.02 5.85 -9.45
C ALA A 96 1.11 6.87 -8.29
N GLY A 97 2.30 7.08 -7.72
CA GLY A 97 2.52 8.13 -6.72
C GLY A 97 2.32 9.53 -7.30
N LYS A 98 2.75 9.77 -8.53
CA LYS A 98 2.56 11.06 -9.21
C LYS A 98 1.08 11.35 -9.49
N GLU A 99 0.27 10.33 -9.80
CA GLU A 99 -1.18 10.50 -9.91
C GLU A 99 -1.79 11.03 -8.59
N ILE A 100 -1.27 10.59 -7.43
CA ILE A 100 -1.71 11.09 -6.12
C ILE A 100 -1.29 12.55 -5.92
N SER A 101 -0.03 12.92 -6.27
CA SER A 101 0.45 14.31 -6.20
C SER A 101 -0.43 15.29 -6.98
N ILE A 102 -0.96 14.87 -8.13
CA ILE A 102 -1.83 15.71 -8.96
C ILE A 102 -3.23 15.88 -8.34
N ASN A 103 -3.73 14.85 -7.65
CA ASN A 103 -5.11 14.81 -7.17
C ASN A 103 -5.27 15.28 -5.71
N GLU A 104 -4.20 15.25 -4.93
CA GLU A 104 -4.21 15.60 -3.52
C GLU A 104 -3.44 16.91 -3.27
N ASN A 105 -3.93 17.70 -2.33
CA ASN A 105 -3.26 18.93 -1.91
C ASN A 105 -2.63 18.74 -0.53
N TYR A 106 -1.38 19.12 -0.37
CA TYR A 106 -0.68 19.16 0.92
C TYR A 106 0.35 20.30 0.92
N HIS A 107 0.46 21.00 2.04
CA HIS A 107 1.31 22.19 2.18
C HIS A 107 2.44 22.00 3.18
N ASN A 108 2.40 20.93 3.98
CA ASN A 108 3.40 20.62 5.01
C ASN A 108 3.53 19.10 5.22
N CYS A 109 4.51 18.70 6.01
CA CYS A 109 4.79 17.28 6.26
C CYS A 109 3.63 16.56 6.96
N ILE A 110 2.84 17.24 7.79
CA ILE A 110 1.71 16.62 8.51
C ILE A 110 0.59 16.27 7.53
N GLU A 111 0.28 17.18 6.60
CA GLU A 111 -0.74 16.95 5.57
C GLU A 111 -0.29 15.87 4.60
N LEU A 112 0.95 15.92 4.13
CA LEU A 112 1.53 14.89 3.28
C LEU A 112 1.46 13.51 3.95
N PHE A 113 1.82 13.41 5.24
CA PHE A 113 1.77 12.13 5.95
C PHE A 113 0.35 11.56 6.03
N LYS A 114 -0.67 12.43 6.19
CA LYS A 114 -2.08 12.00 6.12
C LYS A 114 -2.44 11.47 4.73
N VAL A 115 -1.98 12.15 3.67
CA VAL A 115 -2.17 11.66 2.29
C VAL A 115 -1.53 10.28 2.13
N ILE A 116 -0.24 10.12 2.45
CA ILE A 116 0.46 8.84 2.39
C ILE A 116 -0.30 7.75 3.14
N ASN A 117 -0.74 8.04 4.36
CA ASN A 117 -1.45 7.09 5.20
C ASN A 117 -2.86 6.74 4.70
N ASN A 118 -3.44 7.52 3.80
CA ASN A 118 -4.72 7.20 3.16
C ASN A 118 -4.58 6.17 2.02
N TYR A 119 -3.39 5.99 1.49
CA TYR A 119 -3.14 5.11 0.33
C TYR A 119 -2.36 3.85 0.68
N LEU A 120 -1.29 3.98 1.47
CA LEU A 120 -0.38 2.87 1.73
C LEU A 120 -0.86 1.99 2.89
N ILE A 121 -0.75 0.68 2.70
CA ILE A 121 -1.02 -0.32 3.74
C ILE A 121 0.18 -0.40 4.68
N ASP A 122 -0.10 -0.43 5.99
CA ASP A 122 0.85 -0.70 7.06
C ASP A 122 0.20 -1.61 8.11
N GLY A 123 -0.34 -2.73 7.66
CA GLY A 123 -1.09 -3.68 8.48
C GLY A 123 -2.49 -3.20 8.85
N MET A 124 -3.12 -3.90 9.76
CA MET A 124 -4.36 -3.48 10.39
C MET A 124 -4.09 -2.29 11.33
N PRO A 125 -5.06 -1.41 11.58
CA PRO A 125 -4.87 -0.28 12.50
C PRO A 125 -4.39 -0.65 13.90
N CYS A 126 -4.69 -1.89 14.35
CA CYS A 126 -4.22 -2.43 15.62
C CYS A 126 -2.77 -2.93 15.62
N ASP A 127 -2.17 -3.17 14.44
CA ASP A 127 -0.83 -3.76 14.32
C ASP A 127 0.28 -2.74 14.54
N LYS A 128 -0.07 -1.45 14.57
CA LYS A 128 0.89 -0.34 14.74
C LYS A 128 2.03 -0.42 13.74
N GLY A 129 1.69 -0.59 12.46
CA GLY A 129 2.64 -0.73 11.36
C GLY A 129 3.57 0.47 11.18
N ILE A 130 3.14 1.66 11.65
CA ILE A 130 3.95 2.87 11.72
C ILE A 130 3.94 3.41 13.15
N LYS A 131 5.12 3.78 13.66
CA LYS A 131 5.31 4.47 14.93
C LYS A 131 5.89 5.86 14.66
N ILE A 132 5.11 6.91 14.96
CA ILE A 132 5.59 8.29 14.86
C ILE A 132 6.50 8.58 16.05
N MET A 133 7.75 8.97 15.75
CA MET A 133 8.78 9.34 16.73
C MET A 133 8.79 10.84 17.01
N SER A 134 8.59 11.64 15.96
CA SER A 134 8.46 13.11 16.04
C SER A 134 7.54 13.59 14.96
N GLN A 135 6.73 14.59 15.25
CA GLN A 135 5.80 15.20 14.30
C GLN A 135 5.83 16.72 14.47
N GLU A 136 6.39 17.38 13.47
CA GLU A 136 6.43 18.84 13.34
C GLU A 136 5.92 19.25 11.96
N GLU A 137 5.58 20.49 11.78
CA GLU A 137 5.07 21.02 10.49
C GLU A 137 6.03 20.75 9.33
N ASN A 138 7.33 20.86 9.59
CA ASN A 138 8.38 20.73 8.58
C ASN A 138 9.05 19.37 8.55
N GLN A 139 8.73 18.48 9.51
CA GLN A 139 9.37 17.18 9.62
C GLN A 139 8.47 16.17 10.32
N ILE A 140 8.41 14.96 9.77
CA ILE A 140 7.88 13.78 10.46
C ILE A 140 8.94 12.69 10.45
N ILE A 141 9.24 12.17 11.64
CA ILE A 141 10.12 11.02 11.83
C ILE A 141 9.26 9.85 12.28
N TYR A 142 9.36 8.73 11.58
CA TYR A 142 8.62 7.53 11.91
C TYR A 142 9.42 6.27 11.65
N GLU A 143 9.05 5.21 12.33
CA GLU A 143 9.60 3.86 12.17
C GLU A 143 8.54 2.92 11.63
N TYR A 144 8.95 2.01 10.75
CA TYR A 144 8.13 0.88 10.33
C TYR A 144 8.23 -0.28 11.30
N ASN A 145 7.11 -0.93 11.54
CA ASN A 145 7.09 -2.26 12.13
C ASN A 145 7.28 -3.29 10.99
N GLU A 146 8.50 -3.80 10.84
CA GLU A 146 8.85 -4.74 9.78
C GLU A 146 7.99 -6.02 9.78
N MET A 147 7.50 -6.42 10.96
CA MET A 147 6.66 -7.62 11.11
C MET A 147 5.32 -7.53 10.37
N VAL A 148 4.87 -6.33 10.00
CA VAL A 148 3.61 -6.13 9.25
C VAL A 148 3.79 -6.43 7.76
N HIS A 149 5.03 -6.41 7.25
CA HIS A 149 5.36 -6.61 5.82
C HIS A 149 6.15 -7.90 5.60
N GLN A 150 5.74 -8.97 6.27
CA GLN A 150 6.46 -10.25 6.31
C GLN A 150 6.44 -11.06 5.00
N TYR A 151 5.66 -10.64 3.99
CA TYR A 151 5.52 -11.39 2.73
C TYR A 151 6.59 -11.06 1.70
N LEU A 152 7.33 -9.97 1.88
CA LEU A 152 8.39 -9.54 0.98
C LEU A 152 9.63 -9.18 1.81
N ASP A 153 10.82 -9.39 1.24
CA ASP A 153 12.07 -8.88 1.82
C ASP A 153 11.93 -7.37 2.10
N PHE A 154 12.25 -6.97 3.33
CA PHE A 154 11.99 -5.61 3.80
C PHE A 154 12.80 -4.55 3.04
N GLU A 155 14.01 -4.86 2.60
CA GLU A 155 14.81 -3.96 1.77
C GLU A 155 14.19 -3.75 0.38
N ILE A 156 13.65 -4.82 -0.21
CA ILE A 156 12.92 -4.76 -1.48
C ILE A 156 11.63 -3.97 -1.31
N PHE A 157 10.86 -4.25 -0.26
CA PHE A 157 9.66 -3.50 0.08
C PHE A 157 9.95 -2.00 0.19
N GLN A 158 10.99 -1.60 0.92
CA GLN A 158 11.37 -0.19 1.09
C GLN A 158 11.75 0.49 -0.23
N LYS A 159 12.45 -0.21 -1.14
CA LYS A 159 12.81 0.32 -2.46
C LYS A 159 11.58 0.66 -3.28
N TYR A 160 10.60 -0.23 -3.31
CA TYR A 160 9.36 0.00 -4.06
C TYR A 160 8.50 1.08 -3.41
N ARG A 161 8.40 1.06 -2.08
CA ARG A 161 7.68 2.11 -1.35
C ARG A 161 8.30 3.48 -1.58
N LYS A 162 9.64 3.55 -1.60
CA LYS A 162 10.35 4.80 -1.94
C LYS A 162 10.02 5.27 -3.34
N ALA A 163 9.95 4.40 -4.34
CA ALA A 163 9.60 4.78 -5.71
C ALA A 163 8.21 5.44 -5.77
N TRP A 164 7.23 4.89 -5.07
CA TRP A 164 5.90 5.48 -4.97
C TRP A 164 5.95 6.85 -4.25
N LEU A 165 6.68 6.94 -3.13
CA LEU A 165 6.86 8.21 -2.40
C LEU A 165 7.57 9.27 -3.25
N ASP A 166 8.60 8.90 -4.01
CA ASP A 166 9.28 9.81 -4.94
C ASP A 166 8.30 10.36 -6.00
N GLY A 167 7.33 9.55 -6.44
CA GLY A 167 6.25 9.99 -7.31
C GLY A 167 5.33 11.00 -6.63
N VAL A 168 4.87 10.72 -5.41
CA VAL A 168 4.05 11.66 -4.63
C VAL A 168 4.78 12.99 -4.42
N LEU A 169 6.08 12.95 -4.21
CA LEU A 169 6.91 14.12 -3.91
C LEU A 169 7.43 14.85 -5.16
N SER A 170 7.16 14.34 -6.36
CA SER A 170 7.80 14.84 -7.60
C SER A 170 7.63 16.33 -7.85
N ASP A 171 6.51 16.91 -7.42
CA ASP A 171 6.18 18.33 -7.56
C ASP A 171 6.25 19.10 -6.22
N SER A 172 6.87 18.51 -5.20
CA SER A 172 6.95 19.02 -3.83
C SER A 172 8.35 19.46 -3.45
N HIS A 173 8.47 20.40 -2.52
CA HIS A 173 9.72 20.77 -1.86
C HIS A 173 10.04 19.85 -0.65
N ILE A 174 9.16 18.92 -0.31
CA ILE A 174 9.36 17.98 0.78
C ILE A 174 10.24 16.83 0.31
N VAL A 175 11.18 16.40 1.14
CA VAL A 175 12.13 15.33 0.83
C VAL A 175 11.89 14.17 1.79
N PHE A 176 11.83 12.96 1.24
CA PHE A 176 11.84 11.72 2.02
C PHE A 176 13.27 11.18 2.10
N SER A 177 13.74 10.89 3.31
CA SER A 177 15.04 10.26 3.53
C SER A 177 14.98 9.25 4.66
N ARG A 178 15.78 8.17 4.55
CA ARG A 178 15.98 7.22 5.64
C ARG A 178 17.02 7.81 6.61
N LEU A 179 16.73 7.78 7.90
CA LEU A 179 17.73 8.05 8.94
C LEU A 179 18.57 6.78 9.11
N ASN A 180 19.89 6.94 9.10
CA ASN A 180 20.85 5.86 9.35
C ASN A 180 20.99 5.58 10.84
#